data_1e36b71a3a01fd105b7adbe519cbe451
#
_entry.id   1e36b71a3a01fd105b7adbe519cbe451
#
_cell.length_a   1.000
_cell.length_b   1.000
_cell.length_c   1.000
_cell.angle_alpha   90.00
_cell.angle_beta   90.00
_cell.angle_gamma   90.00
#
_symmetry.space_group_name_H-M   'P 1'
#
loop_
_entity.id
_entity.type
_entity.pdbx_description
1 polymer ?
#
loop_
_entity_poly.entity_id
_entity_poly.type
_entity_poly.pdbx_seq_one_letter_code
_entity_poly.pdbx_strand_id
1 'polypeptide(L)'
;MDSSKEVTHLTIEERTIIETGIRNGSTKTAIARTIGKDNSTVGKEIKLHRKLKYRSSLSRECSNYKHCKYGRECFPECEEYEPFICKRRDRSPGACNGCKNYSHCRFDKYWYDPAEAEHEYKMTLTDSRSGYNITEQEAKDLGEKIRPLLKQGLSPYAILQAHPEIGISEKTLYTYIENNVFNGLVDIGPMDLRRQVSRKMTRKKANTYKKREDRSYLVGRTYKDFQSYRDNNPDKFVIQMDTVYNDVTNGPFIQTFKFVDAGLLFALYHEEKTSDEMKKGIDQLETILGKEAFRKYSHLTLTDRGGEFAAADAMEKDSDGMRRTRVFYCDPMQSSQKGALENNHIELRYILPKETDLKALGLVDQDALNTVLSHVNSIPIEKFGGKTPFDIAQFMYPDLFEKLIAFGLRRIPVDDLILKPSLLKDRCPDKKKKHGGGRKRIISSISPKEVSRLVSEGHSPKEIAERMGVSIATYYRRFPAKKK
;
A
#
# COMPACT_ATOMS: atom_id res chain seq x y z
N MET A 1 35.74 11.39 -34.02
CA MET A 1 34.27 11.36 -34.11
C MET A 1 33.85 9.90 -34.26
N ASP A 2 33.68 9.25 -33.14
CA ASP A 2 33.33 7.83 -33.08
C ASP A 2 31.80 7.74 -32.96
N SER A 3 31.13 7.48 -34.11
CA SER A 3 29.71 7.27 -34.14
C SER A 3 29.44 5.85 -33.60
N SER A 4 29.15 5.74 -32.33
CA SER A 4 28.53 4.55 -31.77
C SER A 4 27.24 4.27 -32.54
N LYS A 5 27.26 3.31 -33.46
CA LYS A 5 26.06 2.81 -34.14
C LYS A 5 25.13 2.24 -33.05
N GLU A 6 24.07 2.98 -32.74
CA GLU A 6 22.99 2.45 -31.93
C GLU A 6 22.50 1.15 -32.57
N VAL A 7 22.63 0.05 -31.84
CA VAL A 7 22.13 -1.26 -32.26
C VAL A 7 20.61 -1.22 -32.11
N THR A 8 19.94 -0.74 -33.13
CA THR A 8 18.48 -0.72 -33.18
C THR A 8 17.94 -2.07 -33.58
N HIS A 9 16.96 -2.58 -32.85
CA HIS A 9 16.22 -3.80 -33.19
C HIS A 9 15.44 -3.62 -34.51
N LEU A 10 15.07 -4.73 -35.17
CA LEU A 10 14.26 -4.70 -36.39
C LEU A 10 12.85 -4.20 -36.08
N THR A 11 12.35 -3.30 -36.90
CA THR A 11 10.96 -2.83 -36.88
C THR A 11 10.02 -3.72 -37.69
N ILE A 12 8.72 -3.54 -37.50
CA ILE A 12 7.72 -4.28 -38.28
C ILE A 12 7.82 -3.96 -39.81
N GLU A 13 8.17 -2.72 -40.14
CA GLU A 13 8.40 -2.29 -41.50
C GLU A 13 9.60 -3.01 -42.14
N GLU A 14 10.73 -3.08 -41.36
CA GLU A 14 11.93 -3.81 -41.80
C GLU A 14 11.63 -5.32 -41.99
N ARG A 15 10.84 -5.92 -41.07
CA ARG A 15 10.37 -7.30 -41.22
C ARG A 15 9.48 -7.53 -42.41
N THR A 16 8.64 -6.57 -42.77
CA THR A 16 7.81 -6.61 -43.97
C THR A 16 8.67 -6.53 -45.22
N ILE A 17 9.72 -5.72 -45.24
CA ILE A 17 10.70 -5.67 -46.32
C ILE A 17 11.45 -7.01 -46.48
N ILE A 18 11.81 -7.64 -45.35
CA ILE A 18 12.44 -8.96 -45.33
C ILE A 18 11.51 -9.99 -45.98
N GLU A 19 10.23 -10.04 -45.58
CA GLU A 19 9.25 -10.96 -46.19
C GLU A 19 9.09 -10.73 -47.68
N THR A 20 8.94 -9.50 -48.12
CA THR A 20 8.82 -9.12 -49.52
C THR A 20 10.06 -9.53 -50.31
N GLY A 21 11.25 -9.31 -49.75
CA GLY A 21 12.51 -9.75 -50.35
C GLY A 21 12.60 -11.29 -50.49
N ILE A 22 12.17 -12.02 -49.47
CA ILE A 22 12.10 -13.48 -49.51
C ILE A 22 11.13 -13.92 -50.61
N ARG A 23 9.96 -13.34 -50.69
CA ARG A 23 8.93 -13.64 -51.69
C ARG A 23 9.47 -13.46 -53.11
N ASN A 24 10.17 -12.37 -53.37
CA ASN A 24 10.78 -12.04 -54.65
C ASN A 24 12.05 -12.84 -54.95
N GLY A 25 12.55 -13.66 -54.02
CA GLY A 25 13.76 -14.47 -54.21
C GLY A 25 15.06 -13.67 -54.07
N SER A 26 15.04 -12.50 -53.47
CA SER A 26 16.22 -11.69 -53.20
C SER A 26 17.20 -12.41 -52.29
N THR A 27 18.49 -12.13 -52.41
CA THR A 27 19.50 -12.67 -51.51
C THR A 27 19.44 -11.96 -50.16
N LYS A 28 19.88 -12.62 -49.09
CA LYS A 28 19.98 -12.01 -47.73
C LYS A 28 20.80 -10.71 -47.75
N THR A 29 21.86 -10.67 -48.58
CA THR A 29 22.69 -9.48 -48.77
C THR A 29 21.93 -8.32 -49.41
N ALA A 30 21.10 -8.62 -50.43
CA ALA A 30 20.28 -7.59 -51.07
C ALA A 30 19.22 -7.04 -50.09
N ILE A 31 18.55 -7.92 -49.34
CA ILE A 31 17.57 -7.53 -48.32
C ILE A 31 18.25 -6.65 -47.24
N ALA A 32 19.42 -7.07 -46.75
CA ALA A 32 20.19 -6.35 -45.73
C ALA A 32 20.57 -4.94 -46.18
N ARG A 33 20.99 -4.78 -47.46
CA ARG A 33 21.28 -3.45 -48.03
C ARG A 33 20.03 -2.55 -48.05
N THR A 34 18.86 -3.11 -48.37
CA THR A 34 17.62 -2.33 -48.43
C THR A 34 17.21 -1.79 -47.09
N ILE A 35 17.42 -2.55 -46.00
CA ILE A 35 17.06 -2.13 -44.63
C ILE A 35 18.23 -1.50 -43.83
N GLY A 36 19.41 -1.35 -44.47
CA GLY A 36 20.57 -0.75 -43.80
C GLY A 36 21.15 -1.59 -42.67
N LYS A 37 20.95 -2.92 -42.65
CA LYS A 37 21.43 -3.84 -41.59
C LYS A 37 22.47 -4.80 -42.16
N ASP A 38 23.13 -5.53 -41.26
CA ASP A 38 24.07 -6.56 -41.64
C ASP A 38 23.36 -7.83 -42.18
N ASN A 39 24.01 -8.52 -43.12
CA ASN A 39 23.50 -9.76 -43.70
C ASN A 39 23.25 -10.86 -42.67
N SER A 40 24.10 -10.93 -41.64
CA SER A 40 23.96 -11.88 -40.51
C SER A 40 22.69 -11.60 -39.68
N THR A 41 22.31 -10.34 -39.53
CA THR A 41 21.07 -9.94 -38.86
C THR A 41 19.85 -10.46 -39.57
N VAL A 42 19.78 -10.24 -40.90
CA VAL A 42 18.69 -10.77 -41.72
C VAL A 42 18.66 -12.30 -41.69
N GLY A 43 19.83 -12.92 -41.74
CA GLY A 43 19.94 -14.39 -41.69
C GLY A 43 19.46 -14.97 -40.34
N LYS A 44 19.82 -14.34 -39.22
CA LYS A 44 19.38 -14.74 -37.90
C LYS A 44 17.86 -14.54 -37.73
N GLU A 45 17.34 -13.37 -38.14
CA GLU A 45 15.92 -13.06 -38.08
C GLU A 45 15.09 -14.11 -38.83
N ILE A 46 15.42 -14.40 -40.09
CA ILE A 46 14.69 -15.40 -40.88
C ILE A 46 14.80 -16.80 -40.28
N LYS A 47 15.99 -17.18 -39.77
CA LYS A 47 16.21 -18.51 -39.19
C LYS A 47 15.43 -18.68 -37.88
N LEU A 48 15.37 -17.64 -37.06
CA LEU A 48 14.71 -17.67 -35.77
C LEU A 48 13.19 -17.71 -35.91
N HIS A 49 12.61 -16.88 -36.77
CA HIS A 49 11.17 -16.66 -36.86
C HIS A 49 10.47 -17.36 -38.01
N ARG A 50 11.18 -18.12 -38.86
CA ARG A 50 10.50 -18.96 -39.86
C ARG A 50 9.86 -20.17 -39.23
N LYS A 51 8.61 -20.48 -39.57
CA LYS A 51 7.85 -21.61 -39.04
C LYS A 51 7.63 -22.70 -40.08
N LEU A 52 7.60 -23.95 -39.62
CA LEU A 52 7.25 -25.11 -40.46
C LEU A 52 5.75 -25.04 -40.79
N LYS A 53 5.41 -24.73 -42.03
CA LYS A 53 4.02 -24.69 -42.52
C LYS A 53 3.57 -26.01 -43.15
N TYR A 54 4.52 -26.81 -43.66
CA TYR A 54 4.25 -28.12 -44.24
C TYR A 54 5.40 -29.07 -43.89
N ARG A 55 5.07 -30.20 -43.29
CA ARG A 55 6.02 -31.27 -43.03
C ARG A 55 6.10 -32.23 -44.22
N SER A 56 7.30 -32.63 -44.58
CA SER A 56 7.55 -33.63 -45.62
C SER A 56 6.73 -34.89 -45.38
N SER A 57 6.16 -35.44 -46.48
CA SER A 57 5.52 -36.75 -46.43
C SER A 57 6.53 -37.91 -46.50
N LEU A 58 7.81 -37.57 -46.71
CA LEU A 58 8.90 -38.55 -46.70
C LEU A 58 9.41 -38.77 -45.29
N SER A 59 9.77 -40.00 -44.94
CA SER A 59 10.34 -40.33 -43.64
C SER A 59 11.64 -39.56 -43.36
N ARG A 60 12.43 -39.32 -44.41
CA ARG A 60 13.64 -38.49 -44.38
C ARG A 60 13.72 -37.63 -45.64
N GLU A 61 14.25 -36.43 -45.56
CA GLU A 61 14.49 -35.56 -46.73
C GLU A 61 15.72 -36.05 -47.52
N CYS A 62 15.47 -36.82 -48.55
CA CYS A 62 16.51 -37.44 -49.38
C CYS A 62 16.46 -36.88 -50.82
N SER A 63 17.62 -36.52 -51.38
CA SER A 63 17.76 -36.08 -52.78
C SER A 63 17.33 -37.14 -53.77
N ASN A 64 17.59 -38.42 -53.45
CA ASN A 64 17.34 -39.57 -54.30
C ASN A 64 15.87 -40.06 -54.24
N TYR A 65 14.96 -39.34 -53.56
CA TYR A 65 13.58 -39.78 -53.29
C TYR A 65 12.79 -40.17 -54.54
N LYS A 66 13.11 -39.60 -55.71
CA LYS A 66 12.40 -39.89 -56.97
C LYS A 66 12.73 -41.29 -57.56
N HIS A 67 13.91 -41.77 -57.25
CA HIS A 67 14.44 -43.05 -57.69
C HIS A 67 14.54 -44.10 -56.59
N CYS A 68 14.04 -43.76 -55.42
CA CYS A 68 14.15 -44.59 -54.24
C CYS A 68 13.29 -45.86 -54.36
N LYS A 69 13.89 -47.00 -54.18
CA LYS A 69 13.23 -48.34 -54.22
C LYS A 69 12.30 -48.56 -53.01
N TYR A 70 12.60 -47.87 -51.87
CA TYR A 70 11.91 -48.08 -50.59
C TYR A 70 10.75 -47.10 -50.41
N GLY A 71 10.60 -46.09 -51.24
CA GLY A 71 9.50 -45.14 -51.22
C GLY A 71 9.34 -44.44 -49.86
N ARG A 72 8.24 -44.73 -49.13
CA ARG A 72 7.95 -44.15 -47.81
C ARG A 72 8.59 -44.92 -46.63
N GLU A 73 9.10 -46.11 -46.87
CA GLU A 73 9.70 -46.99 -45.85
C GLU A 73 11.22 -46.77 -45.72
N CYS A 74 11.63 -45.51 -45.71
CA CYS A 74 13.02 -45.13 -45.55
C CYS A 74 13.54 -45.49 -44.15
N PHE A 75 14.70 -46.14 -44.06
CA PHE A 75 15.34 -46.58 -42.83
C PHE A 75 16.65 -45.82 -42.55
N PRO A 76 17.11 -45.77 -41.30
CA PRO A 76 18.25 -44.96 -40.87
C PRO A 76 19.57 -45.31 -41.56
N GLU A 77 19.83 -46.60 -41.82
CA GLU A 77 21.08 -47.14 -42.41
C GLU A 77 21.07 -47.20 -43.93
N CYS A 78 20.16 -46.46 -44.63
CA CYS A 78 20.06 -46.48 -46.07
C CYS A 78 21.39 -45.98 -46.73
N GLU A 79 22.06 -46.84 -47.43
CA GLU A 79 23.32 -46.52 -48.14
C GLU A 79 23.14 -45.52 -49.30
N GLU A 80 21.92 -45.44 -49.89
CA GLU A 80 21.59 -44.50 -50.97
C GLU A 80 21.08 -43.15 -50.42
N TYR A 81 21.14 -42.94 -49.12
CA TYR A 81 20.63 -41.69 -48.55
C TYR A 81 21.58 -40.51 -48.80
N GLU A 82 21.08 -39.54 -49.51
CA GLU A 82 21.67 -38.22 -49.71
C GLU A 82 20.81 -37.14 -49.12
N PRO A 83 21.30 -36.34 -48.14
CA PRO A 83 20.52 -35.27 -47.54
C PRO A 83 20.08 -34.25 -48.60
N PHE A 84 18.79 -33.94 -48.63
CA PHE A 84 18.27 -32.89 -49.49
C PHE A 84 18.60 -31.52 -48.93
N ILE A 85 19.33 -30.71 -49.69
CA ILE A 85 19.65 -29.32 -49.35
C ILE A 85 18.96 -28.38 -50.33
N CYS A 86 17.91 -27.69 -49.86
CA CYS A 86 17.23 -26.70 -50.71
C CYS A 86 18.01 -25.38 -50.72
N LYS A 87 18.51 -24.94 -51.87
CA LYS A 87 19.25 -23.67 -52.02
C LYS A 87 18.45 -22.48 -51.48
N ARG A 88 17.12 -22.48 -51.67
CA ARG A 88 16.24 -21.39 -51.20
C ARG A 88 15.95 -21.46 -49.69
N ARG A 89 15.57 -22.61 -49.18
CA ARG A 89 15.19 -22.83 -47.77
C ARG A 89 16.39 -22.81 -46.83
N ASP A 90 17.45 -23.52 -47.21
CA ASP A 90 18.56 -23.82 -46.30
C ASP A 90 19.75 -22.84 -46.45
N ARG A 91 19.81 -22.11 -47.62
CA ARG A 91 20.87 -21.11 -47.87
C ARG A 91 20.28 -19.69 -47.94
N SER A 92 19.76 -19.29 -49.09
CA SER A 92 19.28 -17.91 -49.32
C SER A 92 18.04 -17.93 -50.26
N PRO A 93 16.98 -17.20 -49.92
CA PRO A 93 16.83 -16.26 -48.78
C PRO A 93 16.62 -16.92 -47.40
N GLY A 94 16.28 -18.20 -47.31
CA GLY A 94 16.14 -18.90 -46.06
C GLY A 94 14.74 -19.32 -45.67
N ALA A 95 13.74 -19.04 -46.51
CA ALA A 95 12.36 -19.47 -46.34
C ALA A 95 11.68 -19.77 -47.72
N CYS A 96 10.50 -20.38 -47.68
CA CYS A 96 9.80 -20.85 -48.86
C CYS A 96 8.78 -19.85 -49.42
N ASN A 97 8.63 -18.65 -48.86
CA ASN A 97 7.73 -17.61 -49.37
C ASN A 97 8.03 -17.31 -50.83
N GLY A 98 7.02 -17.37 -51.70
CA GLY A 98 7.18 -17.12 -53.11
C GLY A 98 8.05 -18.14 -53.89
N CYS A 99 8.22 -19.34 -53.36
CA CYS A 99 8.95 -20.41 -54.06
C CYS A 99 8.14 -20.90 -55.28
N LYS A 100 8.73 -20.84 -56.48
CA LYS A 100 8.08 -21.29 -57.72
C LYS A 100 7.67 -22.77 -57.68
N ASN A 101 8.44 -23.59 -56.96
CA ASN A 101 8.19 -25.03 -56.81
C ASN A 101 7.36 -25.37 -55.59
N TYR A 102 6.75 -24.40 -54.92
CA TYR A 102 6.07 -24.60 -53.62
C TYR A 102 5.01 -25.72 -53.70
N SER A 103 4.14 -25.71 -54.72
CA SER A 103 3.06 -26.68 -54.89
C SER A 103 3.53 -28.12 -55.16
N HIS A 104 4.66 -28.27 -55.82
CA HIS A 104 5.22 -29.58 -56.22
C HIS A 104 6.32 -30.10 -55.29
N CYS A 105 6.78 -29.26 -54.35
CA CYS A 105 7.81 -29.62 -53.39
C CYS A 105 7.24 -30.56 -52.31
N ARG A 106 7.91 -31.71 -52.07
CA ARG A 106 7.50 -32.70 -51.05
C ARG A 106 8.28 -32.61 -49.77
N PHE A 107 9.26 -31.71 -49.68
CA PHE A 107 10.10 -31.48 -48.52
C PHE A 107 9.48 -30.49 -47.52
N ASP A 108 10.04 -30.40 -46.32
CA ASP A 108 9.62 -29.43 -45.31
C ASP A 108 9.61 -28.02 -45.88
N LYS A 109 8.52 -27.27 -45.61
CA LYS A 109 8.36 -25.91 -46.09
C LYS A 109 8.28 -24.96 -44.91
N TYR A 110 9.21 -24.05 -44.85
CA TYR A 110 9.29 -23.01 -43.84
C TYR A 110 8.80 -21.69 -44.40
N TRP A 111 7.99 -21.02 -43.63
CA TRP A 111 7.40 -19.73 -43.96
C TRP A 111 7.82 -18.67 -42.97
N TYR A 112 8.20 -17.49 -43.42
CA TYR A 112 8.48 -16.34 -42.61
C TYR A 112 7.29 -15.38 -42.67
N ASP A 113 6.76 -14.98 -41.51
CA ASP A 113 5.66 -14.04 -41.39
C ASP A 113 6.12 -12.86 -40.50
N PRO A 114 6.07 -11.61 -41.01
CA PRO A 114 6.55 -10.45 -40.27
C PRO A 114 5.71 -10.16 -39.01
N ALA A 115 4.39 -10.43 -39.04
CA ALA A 115 3.52 -10.19 -37.86
C ALA A 115 3.78 -11.22 -36.78
N GLU A 116 3.95 -12.51 -37.17
CA GLU A 116 4.35 -13.57 -36.23
C GLU A 116 5.73 -13.26 -35.60
N ALA A 117 6.70 -12.83 -36.43
CA ALA A 117 8.04 -12.48 -35.96
C ALA A 117 8.06 -11.28 -34.98
N GLU A 118 7.27 -10.27 -35.28
CA GLU A 118 7.09 -9.11 -34.40
C GLU A 118 6.42 -9.49 -33.07
N HIS A 119 5.42 -10.36 -33.14
CA HIS A 119 4.74 -10.85 -31.94
C HIS A 119 5.70 -11.65 -31.06
N GLU A 120 6.46 -12.59 -31.62
CA GLU A 120 7.47 -13.37 -30.84
C GLU A 120 8.54 -12.49 -30.24
N TYR A 121 9.00 -11.49 -30.98
CA TYR A 121 9.95 -10.51 -30.48
C TYR A 121 9.40 -9.73 -29.29
N LYS A 122 8.15 -9.23 -29.37
CA LYS A 122 7.47 -8.54 -28.28
C LYS A 122 7.27 -9.44 -27.07
N MET A 123 6.88 -10.70 -27.28
CA MET A 123 6.77 -11.69 -26.20
C MET A 123 8.12 -11.91 -25.52
N THR A 124 9.20 -12.10 -26.28
CA THR A 124 10.54 -12.26 -25.71
C THR A 124 10.98 -11.03 -24.91
N LEU A 125 10.68 -9.81 -25.39
CA LEU A 125 10.95 -8.58 -24.64
C LEU A 125 10.14 -8.50 -23.35
N THR A 126 8.89 -8.91 -23.38
CA THR A 126 8.02 -8.94 -22.21
C THR A 126 8.51 -9.96 -21.20
N ASP A 127 8.80 -11.17 -21.66
CA ASP A 127 9.27 -12.27 -20.80
C ASP A 127 10.65 -11.96 -20.19
N SER A 128 11.57 -11.35 -20.97
CA SER A 128 12.88 -10.95 -20.47
C SER A 128 12.85 -9.79 -19.45
N ARG A 129 11.76 -9.02 -19.44
CA ARG A 129 11.49 -7.95 -18.49
C ARG A 129 10.50 -8.36 -17.39
N SER A 130 9.93 -9.56 -17.49
CA SER A 130 9.08 -10.12 -16.46
C SER A 130 9.93 -10.56 -15.28
N GLY A 131 9.36 -10.37 -14.08
CA GLY A 131 10.07 -10.69 -12.83
C GLY A 131 10.60 -9.45 -12.10
N TYR A 132 11.28 -9.69 -11.01
CA TYR A 132 11.83 -8.65 -10.15
C TYR A 132 13.35 -8.66 -10.23
N ASN A 133 13.95 -7.47 -10.34
CA ASN A 133 15.43 -7.34 -10.35
C ASN A 133 15.97 -7.45 -8.92
N ILE A 134 15.74 -8.60 -8.31
CA ILE A 134 16.20 -8.93 -6.96
C ILE A 134 16.34 -10.46 -6.85
N THR A 135 17.45 -10.92 -6.28
CA THR A 135 17.66 -12.33 -5.96
C THR A 135 16.87 -12.75 -4.72
N GLU A 136 16.65 -14.04 -4.54
CA GLU A 136 15.94 -14.58 -3.36
C GLU A 136 16.67 -14.20 -2.04
N GLN A 137 18.01 -14.24 -2.04
CA GLN A 137 18.78 -13.85 -0.86
C GLN A 137 18.66 -12.36 -0.56
N GLU A 138 18.79 -11.50 -1.57
CA GLU A 138 18.60 -10.06 -1.41
C GLU A 138 17.18 -9.71 -0.96
N ALA A 139 16.17 -10.41 -1.47
CA ALA A 139 14.78 -10.24 -1.06
C ALA A 139 14.58 -10.64 0.41
N LYS A 140 15.21 -11.72 0.85
CA LYS A 140 15.21 -12.16 2.24
C LYS A 140 15.86 -11.13 3.16
N ASP A 141 17.06 -10.69 2.83
CA ASP A 141 17.82 -9.71 3.63
C ASP A 141 17.07 -8.37 3.72
N LEU A 142 16.53 -7.90 2.61
CA LEU A 142 15.67 -6.72 2.57
C LEU A 142 14.43 -6.93 3.44
N GLY A 143 13.76 -8.06 3.28
CA GLY A 143 12.56 -8.40 4.03
C GLY A 143 12.80 -8.45 5.54
N GLU A 144 13.87 -9.09 6.00
CA GLU A 144 14.24 -9.14 7.41
C GLU A 144 14.48 -7.74 7.99
N LYS A 145 15.07 -6.84 7.22
CA LYS A 145 15.34 -5.46 7.62
C LYS A 145 14.07 -4.62 7.74
N ILE A 146 13.17 -4.69 6.75
CA ILE A 146 11.98 -3.83 6.71
C ILE A 146 10.79 -4.39 7.51
N ARG A 147 10.76 -5.71 7.78
CA ARG A 147 9.66 -6.37 8.49
C ARG A 147 9.31 -5.72 9.84
N PRO A 148 10.24 -5.49 10.78
CA PRO A 148 9.90 -4.89 12.06
C PRO A 148 9.26 -3.52 11.87
N LEU A 149 9.79 -2.69 10.98
CA LEU A 149 9.31 -1.33 10.71
C LEU A 149 7.90 -1.32 10.10
N LEU A 150 7.62 -2.21 9.14
CA LEU A 150 6.26 -2.40 8.60
C LEU A 150 5.29 -2.90 9.68
N LYS A 151 5.72 -3.84 10.53
CA LYS A 151 4.89 -4.34 11.64
C LYS A 151 4.65 -3.27 12.71
N GLN A 152 5.52 -2.29 12.87
CA GLN A 152 5.31 -1.09 13.70
C GLN A 152 4.34 -0.09 13.05
N GLY A 153 4.03 -0.25 11.78
CA GLY A 153 3.08 0.57 11.02
C GLY A 153 3.72 1.75 10.28
N LEU A 154 5.02 1.72 9.98
CA LEU A 154 5.67 2.72 9.13
C LEU A 154 5.24 2.54 7.66
N SER A 155 5.25 3.66 6.92
CA SER A 155 5.09 3.61 5.47
C SER A 155 6.41 3.24 4.80
N PRO A 156 6.39 2.63 3.58
CA PRO A 156 7.58 2.44 2.77
C PRO A 156 8.42 3.71 2.61
N TYR A 157 7.78 4.86 2.41
CA TYR A 157 8.46 6.16 2.36
C TYR A 157 9.29 6.44 3.63
N ALA A 158 8.67 6.35 4.81
CA ALA A 158 9.35 6.63 6.08
C ALA A 158 10.52 5.66 6.33
N ILE A 159 10.37 4.39 5.96
CA ILE A 159 11.42 3.37 6.06
C ILE A 159 12.62 3.76 5.17
N LEU A 160 12.38 4.08 3.91
CA LEU A 160 13.46 4.42 2.96
C LEU A 160 14.16 5.75 3.29
N GLN A 161 13.46 6.70 3.92
CA GLN A 161 14.08 7.94 4.39
C GLN A 161 15.02 7.69 5.59
N ALA A 162 14.68 6.75 6.46
CA ALA A 162 15.54 6.36 7.59
C ALA A 162 16.71 5.46 7.16
N HIS A 163 16.51 4.65 6.13
CA HIS A 163 17.44 3.63 5.64
C HIS A 163 17.80 3.85 4.17
N PRO A 164 18.49 4.95 3.80
CA PRO A 164 18.87 5.24 2.43
C PRO A 164 19.80 4.19 1.82
N GLU A 165 20.49 3.40 2.66
CA GLU A 165 21.35 2.30 2.24
C GLU A 165 20.58 1.13 1.60
N ILE A 166 19.26 1.07 1.72
CA ILE A 166 18.42 0.10 1.01
C ILE A 166 18.48 0.31 -0.51
N GLY A 167 18.66 1.55 -0.97
CA GLY A 167 18.99 1.87 -2.35
C GLY A 167 17.90 1.60 -3.40
N ILE A 168 16.66 1.35 -3.00
CA ILE A 168 15.52 1.14 -3.91
C ILE A 168 14.52 2.30 -3.83
N SER A 169 13.73 2.47 -4.89
CA SER A 169 12.68 3.48 -4.89
C SER A 169 11.47 3.05 -4.05
N GLU A 170 10.72 4.02 -3.54
CA GLU A 170 9.45 3.78 -2.83
C GLU A 170 8.48 2.94 -3.67
N LYS A 171 8.36 3.28 -4.97
CA LYS A 171 7.52 2.54 -5.92
C LYS A 171 7.95 1.08 -6.04
N THR A 172 9.26 0.82 -6.08
CA THR A 172 9.81 -0.53 -6.13
C THR A 172 9.45 -1.32 -4.89
N LEU A 173 9.59 -0.70 -3.70
CA LEU A 173 9.24 -1.36 -2.43
C LEU A 173 7.75 -1.67 -2.34
N TYR A 174 6.86 -0.74 -2.74
CA TYR A 174 5.42 -1.03 -2.85
C TYR A 174 5.14 -2.20 -3.80
N THR A 175 5.77 -2.20 -4.98
CA THR A 175 5.61 -3.27 -5.97
C THR A 175 6.03 -4.63 -5.41
N TYR A 176 7.13 -4.70 -4.67
CA TYR A 176 7.59 -5.94 -4.05
C TYR A 176 6.61 -6.47 -3.00
N ILE A 177 6.09 -5.58 -2.15
CA ILE A 177 5.11 -5.95 -1.10
C ILE A 177 3.77 -6.36 -1.72
N GLU A 178 3.23 -5.57 -2.66
CA GLU A 178 1.92 -5.81 -3.29
C GLU A 178 1.91 -7.10 -4.12
N ASN A 179 3.01 -7.43 -4.77
CA ASN A 179 3.16 -8.66 -5.56
C ASN A 179 3.70 -9.87 -4.77
N ASN A 180 3.74 -9.74 -3.43
CA ASN A 180 4.15 -10.82 -2.53
C ASN A 180 5.56 -11.39 -2.82
N VAL A 181 6.53 -10.55 -3.23
CA VAL A 181 7.92 -10.97 -3.49
C VAL A 181 8.56 -11.61 -2.26
N PHE A 182 8.14 -11.21 -1.07
CA PHE A 182 8.62 -11.74 0.22
C PHE A 182 7.94 -13.03 0.66
N ASN A 183 6.92 -13.51 -0.07
CA ASN A 183 6.15 -14.70 0.31
C ASN A 183 7.05 -15.94 0.38
N GLY A 184 6.94 -16.69 1.47
CA GLY A 184 7.78 -17.86 1.73
C GLY A 184 9.19 -17.55 2.24
N LEU A 185 9.64 -16.29 2.16
CA LEU A 185 10.95 -15.82 2.66
C LEU A 185 10.82 -15.14 4.02
N VAL A 186 9.93 -14.14 4.10
CA VAL A 186 9.69 -13.33 5.30
C VAL A 186 8.19 -13.06 5.43
N ASP A 187 7.68 -12.99 6.66
CA ASP A 187 6.27 -12.68 6.93
C ASP A 187 5.96 -11.18 6.68
N ILE A 188 5.91 -10.82 5.39
CA ILE A 188 5.52 -9.51 4.86
C ILE A 188 4.52 -9.72 3.73
N GLY A 189 3.44 -8.95 3.75
CA GLY A 189 2.44 -8.98 2.69
C GLY A 189 1.69 -7.66 2.53
N PRO A 190 0.80 -7.56 1.53
CA PRO A 190 0.03 -6.34 1.26
C PRO A 190 -0.79 -5.83 2.45
N MET A 191 -1.16 -6.74 3.38
CA MET A 191 -1.92 -6.40 4.60
C MET A 191 -1.10 -5.61 5.63
N ASP A 192 0.22 -5.59 5.51
CA ASP A 192 1.11 -4.80 6.36
C ASP A 192 1.14 -3.32 5.93
N LEU A 193 0.67 -3.01 4.71
CA LEU A 193 0.55 -1.66 4.21
C LEU A 193 -0.68 -0.95 4.82
N ARG A 194 -0.46 0.20 5.44
CA ARG A 194 -1.45 0.97 6.21
C ARG A 194 -2.80 1.17 5.51
N ARG A 195 -2.81 1.55 4.21
CA ARG A 195 -4.03 1.92 3.48
C ARG A 195 -4.83 0.74 2.97
N GLN A 196 -4.25 -0.43 2.83
CA GLN A 196 -4.97 -1.62 2.39
C GLN A 196 -6.01 -2.07 3.41
N VAL A 197 -5.70 -1.93 4.71
CA VAL A 197 -6.59 -2.32 5.81
C VAL A 197 -7.74 -1.31 6.01
N SER A 198 -7.56 -0.05 5.63
CA SER A 198 -8.54 1.02 5.85
C SER A 198 -9.61 1.14 4.75
N ARG A 199 -9.54 0.38 3.68
CA ARG A 199 -10.50 0.39 2.56
C ARG A 199 -11.83 -0.30 2.86
N LYS A 200 -12.30 -0.30 4.11
CA LYS A 200 -13.70 -0.64 4.39
C LYS A 200 -14.58 0.43 3.73
N MET A 201 -15.42 0.00 2.78
CA MET A 201 -16.46 0.85 2.22
C MET A 201 -17.42 1.26 3.35
N THR A 202 -17.21 2.44 3.90
CA THR A 202 -18.14 3.02 4.85
C THR A 202 -19.43 3.36 4.11
N ARG A 203 -20.54 2.71 4.44
CA ARG A 203 -21.86 3.17 4.05
C ARG A 203 -22.01 4.59 4.57
N LYS A 204 -22.19 5.58 3.67
CA LYS A 204 -22.48 6.96 4.05
C LYS A 204 -23.75 6.95 4.86
N LYS A 205 -23.65 7.10 6.18
CA LYS A 205 -24.81 7.46 7.00
C LYS A 205 -25.16 8.90 6.63
N ALA A 206 -26.41 9.13 6.23
CA ALA A 206 -26.94 10.49 6.04
C ALA A 206 -26.89 11.19 7.40
N ASN A 207 -25.90 12.03 7.61
CA ASN A 207 -25.87 12.90 8.79
C ASN A 207 -26.89 14.00 8.59
N THR A 208 -27.96 13.97 9.34
CA THR A 208 -28.90 15.09 9.46
C THR A 208 -28.21 16.21 10.24
N TYR A 209 -27.68 17.17 9.50
CA TYR A 209 -27.08 18.37 10.09
C TYR A 209 -28.19 19.23 10.69
N LYS A 210 -28.19 19.40 12.03
CA LYS A 210 -29.05 20.36 12.70
C LYS A 210 -28.43 21.75 12.56
N LYS A 211 -29.10 22.63 11.81
CA LYS A 211 -28.71 24.03 11.69
C LYS A 211 -28.88 24.74 13.04
N ARG A 212 -27.78 25.35 13.55
CA ARG A 212 -27.87 26.27 14.70
C ARG A 212 -28.65 27.52 14.31
N GLU A 213 -29.50 28.01 15.20
CA GLU A 213 -30.27 29.22 15.04
C GLU A 213 -29.41 30.48 15.20
N ASP A 214 -28.57 30.51 16.26
CA ASP A 214 -27.64 31.61 16.50
C ASP A 214 -26.35 31.45 15.67
N ARG A 215 -26.07 32.45 14.84
CA ARG A 215 -24.91 32.58 13.97
C ARG A 215 -24.14 33.89 14.16
N SER A 216 -24.44 34.65 15.22
CA SER A 216 -23.81 35.92 15.50
C SER A 216 -22.28 35.81 15.60
N TYR A 217 -21.77 34.70 16.13
CA TYR A 217 -20.31 34.42 16.23
C TYR A 217 -19.60 34.32 14.86
N LEU A 218 -20.32 34.17 13.75
CA LEU A 218 -19.74 34.07 12.38
C LEU A 218 -19.54 35.43 11.72
N VAL A 219 -20.07 36.51 12.29
CA VAL A 219 -19.95 37.85 11.68
C VAL A 219 -18.48 38.27 11.64
N GLY A 220 -17.95 38.50 10.42
CA GLY A 220 -16.54 38.83 10.19
C GLY A 220 -15.56 37.67 10.47
N ARG A 221 -16.05 36.42 10.60
CA ARG A 221 -15.24 35.24 10.92
C ARG A 221 -15.50 34.05 9.98
N THR A 222 -16.05 34.31 8.78
CA THR A 222 -16.26 33.26 7.78
C THR A 222 -14.94 32.85 7.13
N TYR A 223 -14.95 31.74 6.40
CA TYR A 223 -13.76 31.31 5.65
C TYR A 223 -13.36 32.35 4.59
N LYS A 224 -14.31 33.04 4.01
CA LYS A 224 -14.02 34.16 3.09
C LYS A 224 -13.30 35.31 3.80
N ASP A 225 -13.71 35.65 5.02
CA ASP A 225 -13.04 36.67 5.84
C ASP A 225 -11.61 36.23 6.20
N PHE A 226 -11.42 34.94 6.50
CA PHE A 226 -10.10 34.34 6.71
C PHE A 226 -9.19 34.52 5.48
N GLN A 227 -9.69 34.17 4.28
CA GLN A 227 -8.93 34.31 3.05
C GLN A 227 -8.52 35.78 2.81
N SER A 228 -9.50 36.68 2.89
CA SER A 228 -9.24 38.12 2.72
C SER A 228 -8.23 38.65 3.75
N TYR A 229 -8.32 38.21 5.01
CA TYR A 229 -7.36 38.64 6.03
C TYR A 229 -5.96 38.08 5.77
N ARG A 230 -5.85 36.81 5.37
CA ARG A 230 -4.59 36.14 5.07
C ARG A 230 -3.90 36.74 3.85
N ASP A 231 -4.66 37.05 2.79
CA ASP A 231 -4.12 37.68 1.58
C ASP A 231 -3.49 39.06 1.87
N ASN A 232 -4.08 39.81 2.81
CA ASN A 232 -3.55 41.10 3.28
C ASN A 232 -2.45 40.94 4.34
N ASN A 233 -2.25 39.75 4.92
CA ASN A 233 -1.28 39.51 5.98
C ASN A 233 -0.59 38.12 5.76
N PRO A 234 0.15 37.93 4.67
CA PRO A 234 0.71 36.62 4.28
C PRO A 234 1.78 36.10 5.24
N ASP A 235 2.39 37.00 6.02
CA ASP A 235 3.42 36.68 7.02
C ASP A 235 2.87 36.15 8.34
N LYS A 236 1.55 36.18 8.53
CA LYS A 236 0.91 35.73 9.79
C LYS A 236 0.73 34.22 9.83
N PHE A 237 1.15 33.63 10.95
CA PHE A 237 1.04 32.20 11.17
C PHE A 237 -0.39 31.76 11.41
N VAL A 238 -0.70 30.57 10.90
CA VAL A 238 -2.02 29.94 10.98
C VAL A 238 -1.93 28.65 11.78
N ILE A 239 -2.79 28.50 12.76
CA ILE A 239 -3.09 27.21 13.37
C ILE A 239 -4.47 26.72 12.92
N GLN A 240 -4.60 25.43 12.70
CA GLN A 240 -5.89 24.76 12.50
C GLN A 240 -6.25 24.02 13.77
N MET A 241 -7.48 24.18 14.24
CA MET A 241 -7.97 23.59 15.47
C MET A 241 -9.17 22.70 15.22
N ASP A 242 -9.27 21.59 15.96
CA ASP A 242 -10.38 20.64 15.87
C ASP A 242 -10.45 19.80 17.15
N THR A 243 -11.51 19.01 17.30
CA THR A 243 -11.66 18.05 18.39
C THR A 243 -11.75 16.63 17.88
N VAL A 244 -10.88 15.75 18.33
CA VAL A 244 -10.89 14.31 18.03
C VAL A 244 -11.45 13.53 19.21
N TYR A 245 -12.45 12.70 18.97
CA TYR A 245 -13.09 11.84 19.97
C TYR A 245 -13.71 10.62 19.31
N ASN A 246 -14.04 9.60 20.09
CA ASN A 246 -14.76 8.41 19.62
C ASN A 246 -16.15 8.32 20.24
N ASP A 247 -16.30 8.67 21.51
CA ASP A 247 -17.58 8.71 22.23
C ASP A 247 -17.91 10.16 22.62
N VAL A 248 -19.11 10.62 22.26
CA VAL A 248 -19.60 11.97 22.57
C VAL A 248 -19.92 12.14 24.06
N THR A 249 -20.23 11.04 24.75
CA THR A 249 -20.70 11.05 26.13
C THR A 249 -19.57 10.84 27.15
N ASN A 250 -18.67 9.89 26.85
CA ASN A 250 -17.69 9.41 27.82
C ASN A 250 -16.26 9.90 27.56
N GLY A 251 -16.02 10.61 26.44
CA GLY A 251 -14.68 11.07 26.07
C GLY A 251 -13.65 9.94 25.93
N PRO A 252 -12.35 10.18 26.05
CA PRO A 252 -11.74 11.51 26.16
C PRO A 252 -11.87 12.33 24.89
N PHE A 253 -11.73 13.65 25.05
CA PHE A 253 -11.74 14.60 23.96
C PHE A 253 -10.35 15.18 23.76
N ILE A 254 -9.86 15.15 22.53
CA ILE A 254 -8.53 15.62 22.18
C ILE A 254 -8.69 16.90 21.38
N GLN A 255 -8.36 18.05 21.98
CA GLN A 255 -8.32 19.32 21.26
C GLN A 255 -6.99 19.42 20.52
N THR A 256 -7.03 19.40 19.21
CA THR A 256 -5.86 19.39 18.33
C THR A 256 -5.54 20.78 17.79
N PHE A 257 -4.25 21.11 17.72
CA PHE A 257 -3.71 22.35 17.19
C PHE A 257 -2.64 22.01 16.16
N LYS A 258 -2.86 22.37 14.91
CA LYS A 258 -1.93 22.16 13.81
C LYS A 258 -1.22 23.47 13.47
N PHE A 259 0.07 23.53 13.71
CA PHE A 259 0.94 24.58 13.20
C PHE A 259 1.24 24.26 11.74
N VAL A 260 0.51 24.93 10.83
CA VAL A 260 0.41 24.52 9.41
C VAL A 260 1.76 24.54 8.71
N ASP A 261 2.56 25.58 8.92
CA ASP A 261 3.82 25.79 8.20
C ASP A 261 4.90 24.78 8.62
N ALA A 262 4.98 24.46 9.91
CA ALA A 262 5.89 23.43 10.42
C ALA A 262 5.35 22.00 10.26
N GLY A 263 4.08 21.85 9.91
CA GLY A 263 3.45 20.54 9.89
C GLY A 263 3.35 19.90 11.28
N LEU A 264 3.56 20.65 12.36
CA LEU A 264 3.59 20.15 13.72
C LEU A 264 2.18 20.03 14.30
N LEU A 265 1.88 18.89 14.89
CA LEU A 265 0.63 18.63 15.59
C LEU A 265 0.86 18.72 17.10
N PHE A 266 0.11 19.56 17.79
CA PHE A 266 -0.01 19.59 19.23
C PHE A 266 -1.44 19.27 19.65
N ALA A 267 -1.66 18.75 20.84
CA ALA A 267 -3.01 18.50 21.33
C ALA A 267 -3.08 18.47 22.86
N LEU A 268 -4.26 18.77 23.36
CA LEU A 268 -4.59 18.75 24.78
C LEU A 268 -5.70 17.74 25.07
N TYR A 269 -5.55 17.06 26.20
CA TYR A 269 -6.49 16.07 26.69
C TYR A 269 -7.58 16.75 27.53
N HIS A 270 -8.85 16.45 27.26
CA HIS A 270 -10.00 16.93 27.99
C HIS A 270 -10.95 15.78 28.37
N GLU A 271 -11.57 15.87 29.53
CA GLU A 271 -12.62 14.94 29.93
C GLU A 271 -13.98 15.31 29.37
N GLU A 272 -14.21 16.59 29.05
CA GLU A 272 -15.48 17.11 28.54
C GLU A 272 -15.31 17.86 27.22
N LYS A 273 -16.39 17.90 26.43
CA LYS A 273 -16.47 18.63 25.14
C LYS A 273 -17.42 19.82 25.27
N THR A 274 -17.00 20.80 26.03
CA THR A 274 -17.75 22.04 26.21
C THR A 274 -16.98 23.24 25.63
N SER A 275 -17.66 24.34 25.40
CA SER A 275 -17.02 25.56 24.93
C SER A 275 -16.03 26.12 25.95
N ASP A 276 -16.33 25.96 27.23
CA ASP A 276 -15.47 26.40 28.29
C ASP A 276 -14.17 25.57 28.39
N GLU A 277 -14.29 24.24 28.19
CA GLU A 277 -13.12 23.36 28.14
C GLU A 277 -12.22 23.67 26.92
N MET A 278 -12.81 23.93 25.75
CA MET A 278 -12.03 24.31 24.58
C MET A 278 -11.33 25.67 24.77
N LYS A 279 -11.99 26.61 25.47
CA LYS A 279 -11.34 27.87 25.87
C LYS A 279 -10.19 27.64 26.86
N LYS A 280 -10.39 26.81 27.89
CA LYS A 280 -9.30 26.44 28.82
C LYS A 280 -8.11 25.81 28.10
N GLY A 281 -8.35 25.01 27.06
CA GLY A 281 -7.26 24.43 26.26
C GLY A 281 -6.47 25.51 25.51
N ILE A 282 -7.12 26.57 25.01
CA ILE A 282 -6.40 27.70 24.42
C ILE A 282 -5.60 28.47 25.49
N ASP A 283 -6.19 28.68 26.68
CA ASP A 283 -5.53 29.33 27.84
C ASP A 283 -4.29 28.51 28.25
N GLN A 284 -4.41 27.20 28.28
CA GLN A 284 -3.32 26.27 28.60
C GLN A 284 -2.22 26.31 27.51
N LEU A 285 -2.57 26.32 26.22
CA LEU A 285 -1.61 26.45 25.15
C LEU A 285 -0.85 27.81 25.25
N GLU A 286 -1.56 28.90 25.55
CA GLU A 286 -0.93 30.20 25.78
C GLU A 286 0.01 30.16 26.99
N THR A 287 -0.36 29.47 28.07
CA THR A 287 0.49 29.29 29.26
C THR A 287 1.76 28.51 28.92
N ILE A 288 1.64 27.43 28.15
CA ILE A 288 2.77 26.59 27.71
C ILE A 288 3.73 27.43 26.85
N LEU A 289 3.21 28.15 25.85
CA LEU A 289 4.01 28.90 24.90
C LEU A 289 4.50 30.26 25.46
N GLY A 290 3.76 30.82 26.39
CA GLY A 290 3.88 32.21 26.85
C GLY A 290 3.16 33.16 25.85
N LYS A 291 2.69 34.31 26.38
CA LYS A 291 1.83 35.26 25.63
C LYS A 291 2.42 35.73 24.30
N GLU A 292 3.73 36.01 24.24
CA GLU A 292 4.39 36.53 23.03
C GLU A 292 4.46 35.45 21.94
N ALA A 293 4.98 34.27 22.25
CA ALA A 293 5.08 33.17 21.32
C ALA A 293 3.69 32.71 20.85
N PHE A 294 2.70 32.65 21.76
CA PHE A 294 1.32 32.31 21.40
C PHE A 294 0.76 33.31 20.37
N ARG A 295 0.83 34.63 20.64
CA ARG A 295 0.36 35.67 19.70
C ARG A 295 1.07 35.62 18.36
N LYS A 296 2.36 35.30 18.34
CA LYS A 296 3.15 35.16 17.13
C LYS A 296 2.71 33.94 16.31
N TYR A 297 2.72 32.74 16.91
CA TYR A 297 2.52 31.48 16.19
C TYR A 297 1.06 31.03 16.05
N SER A 298 0.14 31.65 16.81
CA SER A 298 -1.31 31.39 16.77
C SER A 298 -2.11 32.61 16.34
N HIS A 299 -1.52 33.48 15.50
CA HIS A 299 -2.15 34.74 15.11
C HIS A 299 -3.52 34.51 14.46
N LEU A 300 -3.64 33.52 13.60
CA LEU A 300 -4.89 33.08 12.98
C LEU A 300 -5.24 31.67 13.40
N THR A 301 -6.43 31.48 13.92
CA THR A 301 -6.98 30.17 14.31
C THR A 301 -8.15 29.83 13.41
N LEU A 302 -8.02 28.76 12.62
CA LEU A 302 -9.08 28.25 11.74
C LEU A 302 -9.69 26.97 12.36
N THR A 303 -11.01 27.00 12.59
CA THR A 303 -11.73 25.85 13.19
C THR A 303 -13.01 25.53 12.42
N ASP A 304 -13.72 24.47 12.81
CA ASP A 304 -15.05 24.20 12.28
C ASP A 304 -16.13 24.97 13.06
N ARG A 305 -17.39 24.79 12.63
CA ARG A 305 -18.55 25.40 13.29
C ARG A 305 -19.12 24.53 14.41
N GLY A 306 -18.27 23.74 15.06
CA GLY A 306 -18.67 22.93 16.20
C GLY A 306 -19.19 23.77 17.37
N GLY A 307 -20.08 23.18 18.19
CA GLY A 307 -20.65 23.87 19.34
C GLY A 307 -19.63 24.29 20.37
N GLU A 308 -18.63 23.50 20.50
CA GLU A 308 -17.48 23.68 21.38
C GLU A 308 -16.63 24.89 21.01
N PHE A 309 -16.71 25.36 19.77
CA PHE A 309 -15.95 26.53 19.30
C PHE A 309 -16.80 27.81 19.10
N ALA A 310 -18.02 27.83 19.61
CA ALA A 310 -18.93 28.98 19.37
C ALA A 310 -18.55 30.23 20.15
N ALA A 311 -17.75 30.15 21.23
CA ALA A 311 -17.35 31.28 22.04
C ALA A 311 -16.10 31.99 21.47
N ALA A 312 -16.14 32.42 20.18
CA ALA A 312 -15.03 33.05 19.51
C ALA A 312 -14.42 34.22 20.28
N ASP A 313 -15.26 35.13 20.79
CA ASP A 313 -14.79 36.32 21.52
C ASP A 313 -13.99 35.96 22.79
N ALA A 314 -14.40 34.90 23.49
CA ALA A 314 -13.69 34.42 24.67
C ALA A 314 -12.37 33.71 24.31
N MET A 315 -12.30 33.06 23.14
CA MET A 315 -11.09 32.43 22.63
C MET A 315 -10.07 33.46 22.09
N GLU A 316 -10.55 34.55 21.49
CA GLU A 316 -9.70 35.59 20.91
C GLU A 316 -8.99 36.47 21.92
N LYS A 317 -9.48 36.54 23.16
CA LYS A 317 -8.95 37.42 24.23
C LYS A 317 -8.26 36.60 25.31
N ASP A 318 -7.14 37.16 25.83
CA ASP A 318 -6.44 36.65 26.97
C ASP A 318 -7.11 37.12 28.32
N SER A 319 -6.53 36.76 29.46
CA SER A 319 -6.98 37.14 30.80
C SER A 319 -7.01 38.66 31.00
N ASP A 320 -6.18 39.40 30.27
CA ASP A 320 -6.06 40.86 30.38
C ASP A 320 -6.99 41.57 29.37
N GLY A 321 -7.83 40.83 28.65
CA GLY A 321 -8.75 41.34 27.64
C GLY A 321 -8.08 41.71 26.31
N MET A 322 -6.77 41.47 26.17
CA MET A 322 -6.01 41.75 24.95
C MET A 322 -6.20 40.64 23.93
N ARG A 323 -6.30 41.03 22.65
CA ARG A 323 -6.45 40.05 21.57
C ARG A 323 -5.18 39.20 21.42
N ARG A 324 -5.31 37.89 21.58
CA ARG A 324 -4.23 36.91 21.43
C ARG A 324 -4.25 36.16 20.09
N THR A 325 -5.43 35.97 19.47
CA THR A 325 -5.63 35.32 18.19
C THR A 325 -6.83 35.90 17.46
N ARG A 326 -7.04 35.51 16.17
CA ARG A 326 -8.28 35.73 15.43
C ARG A 326 -8.84 34.38 15.03
N VAL A 327 -10.08 34.11 15.46
CA VAL A 327 -10.77 32.85 15.17
C VAL A 327 -11.60 32.99 13.91
N PHE A 328 -11.42 32.06 12.98
CA PHE A 328 -12.21 31.96 11.75
C PHE A 328 -12.81 30.54 11.63
N TYR A 329 -13.89 30.45 10.90
CA TYR A 329 -14.65 29.22 10.76
C TYR A 329 -14.69 28.73 9.32
N CYS A 330 -14.42 27.44 9.13
CA CYS A 330 -14.61 26.77 7.86
C CYS A 330 -16.09 26.73 7.44
N ASP A 331 -16.34 26.60 6.16
CA ASP A 331 -17.69 26.38 5.67
C ASP A 331 -18.17 24.97 6.02
N PRO A 332 -19.49 24.79 6.23
CA PRO A 332 -20.04 23.48 6.55
C PRO A 332 -19.72 22.45 5.48
N MET A 333 -19.34 21.25 5.88
CA MET A 333 -19.02 20.13 4.98
C MET A 333 -17.81 20.37 4.03
N GLN A 334 -17.00 21.40 4.27
CA GLN A 334 -15.79 21.73 3.50
C GLN A 334 -14.53 21.34 4.26
N SER A 335 -14.30 20.04 4.41
CA SER A 335 -13.15 19.50 5.13
C SER A 335 -11.81 19.88 4.51
N SER A 336 -11.77 20.07 3.19
CA SER A 336 -10.58 20.52 2.46
C SER A 336 -10.00 21.86 2.96
N GLN A 337 -10.81 22.69 3.60
CA GLN A 337 -10.37 23.97 4.16
C GLN A 337 -9.43 23.79 5.38
N LYS A 338 -9.46 22.62 6.03
CA LYS A 338 -8.54 22.18 7.10
C LYS A 338 -7.70 20.97 6.70
N GLY A 339 -7.36 20.81 5.43
CA GLY A 339 -6.71 19.62 4.90
C GLY A 339 -5.39 19.25 5.59
N ALA A 340 -4.63 20.25 6.08
CA ALA A 340 -3.40 19.97 6.81
C ALA A 340 -3.64 19.25 8.14
N LEU A 341 -4.67 19.64 8.88
CA LEU A 341 -5.05 18.99 10.14
C LEU A 341 -5.69 17.63 9.90
N GLU A 342 -6.54 17.49 8.88
CA GLU A 342 -7.17 16.22 8.54
C GLU A 342 -6.17 15.12 8.19
N ASN A 343 -5.09 15.45 7.47
CA ASN A 343 -4.01 14.50 7.22
C ASN A 343 -3.35 14.01 8.51
N ASN A 344 -3.15 14.88 9.49
CA ASN A 344 -2.63 14.45 10.80
C ASN A 344 -3.65 13.62 11.59
N HIS A 345 -4.95 13.89 11.44
CA HIS A 345 -5.97 13.04 12.04
C HIS A 345 -5.93 11.61 11.47
N ILE A 346 -5.56 11.43 10.20
CA ILE A 346 -5.33 10.09 9.63
C ILE A 346 -4.18 9.40 10.38
N GLU A 347 -3.06 10.09 10.61
CA GLU A 347 -1.94 9.52 11.36
C GLU A 347 -2.32 9.20 12.81
N LEU A 348 -3.03 10.10 13.49
CA LEU A 348 -3.59 9.83 14.82
C LEU A 348 -4.49 8.58 14.82
N ARG A 349 -5.30 8.39 13.79
CA ARG A 349 -6.26 7.28 13.71
C ARG A 349 -5.62 5.91 13.49
N TYR A 350 -4.36 5.84 13.08
CA TYR A 350 -3.61 4.58 13.11
C TYR A 350 -3.29 4.13 14.54
N ILE A 351 -3.05 5.07 15.45
CA ILE A 351 -2.78 4.80 16.88
C ILE A 351 -4.08 4.76 17.67
N LEU A 352 -5.00 5.68 17.39
CA LEU A 352 -6.28 5.88 18.07
C LEU A 352 -7.46 5.61 17.12
N PRO A 353 -7.73 4.34 16.75
CA PRO A 353 -8.73 4.00 15.75
C PRO A 353 -10.14 4.41 16.17
N LYS A 354 -10.99 4.73 15.18
CA LYS A 354 -12.40 5.03 15.40
C LYS A 354 -13.13 3.82 15.99
N GLU A 355 -14.24 4.07 16.66
CA GLU A 355 -15.12 3.03 17.24
C GLU A 355 -14.46 2.18 18.32
N THR A 356 -13.36 2.67 18.93
CA THR A 356 -12.71 2.03 20.07
C THR A 356 -12.81 2.91 21.32
N ASP A 357 -12.83 2.31 22.49
CA ASP A 357 -12.71 3.03 23.74
C ASP A 357 -11.26 3.50 23.92
N LEU A 358 -11.03 4.80 23.80
CA LEU A 358 -9.69 5.40 23.88
C LEU A 358 -9.07 5.25 25.27
N LYS A 359 -9.86 5.29 26.34
CA LYS A 359 -9.37 5.05 27.71
C LYS A 359 -8.92 3.59 27.86
N ALA A 360 -9.68 2.65 27.30
CA ALA A 360 -9.32 1.24 27.30
C ALA A 360 -8.08 0.93 26.44
N LEU A 361 -7.74 1.79 25.49
CA LEU A 361 -6.47 1.70 24.74
C LEU A 361 -5.27 2.25 25.52
N GLY A 362 -5.50 2.92 26.64
CA GLY A 362 -4.44 3.53 27.46
C GLY A 362 -4.32 5.05 27.31
N LEU A 363 -5.22 5.72 26.56
CA LEU A 363 -5.26 7.18 26.50
C LEU A 363 -6.03 7.72 27.72
N VAL A 364 -5.36 7.83 28.83
CA VAL A 364 -5.96 8.15 30.14
C VAL A 364 -5.62 9.55 30.66
N ASP A 365 -4.59 10.18 30.09
CA ASP A 365 -4.07 11.48 30.53
C ASP A 365 -3.29 12.21 29.44
N GLN A 366 -2.82 13.42 29.73
CA GLN A 366 -2.00 14.23 28.83
C GLN A 366 -0.66 13.59 28.49
N ASP A 367 -0.04 12.85 29.40
CA ASP A 367 1.25 12.21 29.16
C ASP A 367 1.13 11.05 28.15
N ALA A 368 0.03 10.29 28.22
CA ALA A 368 -0.31 9.31 27.18
C ALA A 368 -0.51 9.99 25.81
N LEU A 369 -1.18 11.16 25.78
CA LEU A 369 -1.36 11.92 24.56
C LEU A 369 -0.04 12.48 24.03
N ASN A 370 0.83 13.00 24.91
CA ASN A 370 2.18 13.46 24.52
C ASN A 370 3.02 12.34 23.91
N THR A 371 2.87 11.12 24.39
CA THR A 371 3.51 9.94 23.78
C THR A 371 3.02 9.74 22.34
N VAL A 372 1.70 9.78 22.09
CA VAL A 372 1.14 9.67 20.75
C VAL A 372 1.63 10.80 19.84
N LEU A 373 1.60 12.03 20.31
CA LEU A 373 2.06 13.21 19.56
C LEU A 373 3.55 13.14 19.22
N SER A 374 4.36 12.60 20.13
CA SER A 374 5.80 12.38 19.91
C SER A 374 6.05 11.46 18.73
N HIS A 375 5.34 10.34 18.66
CA HIS A 375 5.45 9.41 17.53
C HIS A 375 4.94 10.03 16.22
N VAL A 376 3.78 10.72 16.23
CA VAL A 376 3.21 11.35 15.04
C VAL A 376 4.11 12.45 14.49
N ASN A 377 4.70 13.30 15.34
CA ASN A 377 5.57 14.39 14.90
C ASN A 377 7.00 13.96 14.55
N SER A 378 7.35 12.70 14.79
CA SER A 378 8.64 12.11 14.39
C SER A 378 8.58 11.36 13.06
N ILE A 379 7.44 11.36 12.35
CA ILE A 379 7.30 10.71 11.04
C ILE A 379 7.96 11.58 9.96
N PRO A 380 8.85 11.04 9.12
CA PRO A 380 9.36 11.73 7.95
C PRO A 380 8.24 12.04 6.94
N ILE A 381 8.18 13.28 6.44
CA ILE A 381 7.14 13.76 5.53
C ILE A 381 7.73 14.11 4.17
N GLU A 382 7.13 13.60 3.10
CA GLU A 382 7.57 13.85 1.71
C GLU A 382 7.58 15.35 1.36
N LYS A 383 6.53 16.08 1.73
CA LYS A 383 6.44 17.54 1.53
C LYS A 383 7.63 18.30 2.08
N PHE A 384 8.29 17.78 3.09
CA PHE A 384 9.45 18.39 3.75
C PHE A 384 10.78 17.71 3.35
N GLY A 385 10.82 16.99 2.25
CA GLY A 385 12.02 16.31 1.77
C GLY A 385 12.56 15.27 2.75
N GLY A 386 11.68 14.54 3.44
CA GLY A 386 12.05 13.52 4.42
C GLY A 386 12.34 14.05 5.83
N LYS A 387 12.21 15.36 6.05
CA LYS A 387 12.31 15.94 7.40
C LYS A 387 11.02 15.68 8.18
N THR A 388 11.17 15.58 9.50
CA THR A 388 10.05 15.43 10.42
C THR A 388 9.43 16.78 10.78
N PRO A 389 8.16 16.82 11.24
CA PRO A 389 7.58 18.04 11.83
C PRO A 389 8.42 18.64 12.95
N PHE A 390 9.09 17.82 13.75
CA PHE A 390 10.01 18.31 14.77
C PHE A 390 11.23 19.00 14.21
N ASP A 391 11.80 18.51 13.09
CA ASP A 391 12.95 19.15 12.43
C ASP A 391 12.57 20.52 11.89
N ILE A 392 11.40 20.60 11.24
CA ILE A 392 10.90 21.88 10.70
C ILE A 392 10.54 22.83 11.83
N ALA A 393 9.89 22.36 12.90
CA ALA A 393 9.53 23.19 14.04
C ALA A 393 10.77 23.74 14.77
N GLN A 394 11.80 22.94 14.96
CA GLN A 394 13.05 23.36 15.57
C GLN A 394 13.75 24.44 14.74
N PHE A 395 13.70 24.32 13.43
CA PHE A 395 14.30 25.30 12.51
C PHE A 395 13.49 26.59 12.43
N MET A 396 12.18 26.50 12.24
CA MET A 396 11.32 27.67 12.00
C MET A 396 10.85 28.36 13.27
N TYR A 397 10.66 27.61 14.36
CA TYR A 397 10.03 28.05 15.61
C TYR A 397 10.78 27.52 16.83
N PRO A 398 12.06 27.84 17.01
CA PRO A 398 12.89 27.27 18.08
C PRO A 398 12.27 27.49 19.47
N ASP A 399 11.76 28.68 19.77
CA ASP A 399 11.14 29.01 21.06
C ASP A 399 9.90 28.14 21.33
N LEU A 400 9.06 27.95 20.31
CA LEU A 400 7.87 27.07 20.39
C LEU A 400 8.30 25.63 20.59
N PHE A 401 9.29 25.16 19.83
CA PHE A 401 9.78 23.80 19.90
C PHE A 401 10.31 23.47 21.31
N GLU A 402 11.17 24.30 21.87
CA GLU A 402 11.72 24.11 23.23
C GLU A 402 10.63 24.01 24.29
N LYS A 403 9.59 24.84 24.21
CA LYS A 403 8.47 24.83 25.15
C LYS A 403 7.62 23.58 25.03
N LEU A 404 7.40 23.07 23.82
CA LEU A 404 6.66 21.84 23.62
C LEU A 404 7.46 20.60 24.09
N ILE A 405 8.79 20.62 23.92
CA ILE A 405 9.65 19.57 24.49
C ILE A 405 9.61 19.63 26.02
N ALA A 406 9.67 20.82 26.62
CA ALA A 406 9.53 21.00 28.08
C ALA A 406 8.16 20.54 28.61
N PHE A 407 7.11 20.65 27.81
CA PHE A 407 5.77 20.13 28.11
C PHE A 407 5.66 18.61 28.05
N GLY A 408 6.66 17.90 27.50
CA GLY A 408 6.74 16.45 27.52
C GLY A 408 6.71 15.78 26.15
N LEU A 409 6.75 16.54 25.04
CA LEU A 409 6.95 15.95 23.72
C LEU A 409 8.42 15.51 23.57
N ARG A 410 8.65 14.43 22.81
CA ARG A 410 9.99 13.87 22.62
C ARG A 410 10.19 13.49 21.15
N ARG A 411 11.41 13.66 20.64
CA ARG A 411 11.81 13.07 19.36
C ARG A 411 11.97 11.57 19.52
N ILE A 412 11.40 10.82 18.62
CA ILE A 412 11.51 9.37 18.58
C ILE A 412 12.31 8.99 17.32
N PRO A 413 13.38 8.19 17.45
CA PRO A 413 14.06 7.63 16.28
C PRO A 413 13.09 6.86 15.40
N VAL A 414 13.32 6.84 14.08
CA VAL A 414 12.38 6.19 13.14
C VAL A 414 12.22 4.70 13.45
N ASP A 415 13.29 4.04 13.86
CA ASP A 415 13.29 2.61 14.20
C ASP A 415 12.44 2.28 15.43
N ASP A 416 12.24 3.25 16.33
CA ASP A 416 11.45 3.12 17.56
C ASP A 416 10.00 3.62 17.38
N LEU A 417 9.62 4.08 16.17
CA LEU A 417 8.28 4.58 15.92
C LEU A 417 7.25 3.45 15.95
N ILE A 418 6.22 3.62 16.76
CA ILE A 418 5.06 2.71 16.81
C ILE A 418 3.82 3.50 16.42
N LEU A 419 3.28 3.20 15.24
CA LEU A 419 2.11 3.88 14.68
C LEU A 419 0.91 2.92 14.64
N LYS A 420 0.69 2.25 15.75
CA LYS A 420 -0.38 1.25 15.98
C LYS A 420 -0.98 1.42 17.37
N PRO A 421 -2.18 0.88 17.62
CA PRO A 421 -2.84 0.94 18.94
C PRO A 421 -2.01 0.33 20.09
N SER A 422 -1.05 -0.53 19.73
CA SER A 422 -0.14 -1.12 20.74
C SER A 422 0.81 -0.13 21.40
N LEU A 423 0.94 1.10 20.89
CA LEU A 423 1.80 2.14 21.47
C LEU A 423 1.48 2.41 22.95
N LEU A 424 0.20 2.43 23.31
CA LEU A 424 -0.25 2.73 24.68
C LEU A 424 -0.55 1.47 25.51
N LYS A 425 -0.11 0.28 25.06
CA LYS A 425 -0.45 -1.00 25.69
C LYS A 425 -0.09 -1.05 27.17
N ASP A 426 1.05 -0.49 27.55
CA ASP A 426 1.54 -0.51 28.93
C ASP A 426 0.79 0.46 29.85
N ARG A 427 0.03 1.40 29.28
CA ARG A 427 -0.84 2.35 29.98
C ARG A 427 -2.31 1.92 30.04
N CYS A 428 -2.64 0.77 29.44
CA CYS A 428 -4.00 0.24 29.49
C CYS A 428 -4.36 -0.02 30.97
N PRO A 429 -5.49 0.52 31.44
CA PRO A 429 -5.98 0.19 32.80
C PRO A 429 -6.16 -1.34 32.82
N ASP A 430 -5.67 -1.97 33.88
CA ASP A 430 -5.75 -3.41 34.06
C ASP A 430 -7.16 -3.87 33.71
N LYS A 431 -7.28 -4.56 32.61
CA LYS A 431 -8.52 -5.27 32.29
C LYS A 431 -8.66 -6.27 33.41
N LYS A 432 -9.42 -5.95 34.47
CA LYS A 432 -9.97 -6.98 35.35
C LYS A 432 -10.36 -8.10 34.43
N LYS A 433 -9.64 -9.23 34.45
CA LYS A 433 -9.91 -10.37 33.57
C LYS A 433 -11.40 -10.57 33.62
N LYS A 434 -12.14 -10.08 32.61
CA LYS A 434 -13.52 -10.48 32.42
C LYS A 434 -13.38 -11.97 32.27
N HIS A 435 -13.72 -12.69 33.34
CA HIS A 435 -13.83 -14.15 33.29
C HIS A 435 -14.58 -14.42 32.01
N GLY A 436 -13.88 -15.10 31.08
CA GLY A 436 -14.28 -15.18 29.69
C GLY A 436 -15.78 -15.37 29.57
N GLY A 437 -16.45 -14.51 28.79
CA GLY A 437 -17.87 -14.64 28.46
C GLY A 437 -18.15 -15.83 27.55
N GLY A 438 -17.30 -16.84 27.61
CA GLY A 438 -17.59 -18.18 27.15
C GLY A 438 -18.65 -18.77 28.08
N ARG A 439 -19.77 -19.25 27.52
CA ARG A 439 -20.74 -20.09 28.17
C ARG A 439 -20.01 -20.97 29.17
N LYS A 440 -20.26 -20.79 30.50
CA LYS A 440 -19.64 -21.59 31.57
C LYS A 440 -19.67 -23.03 31.10
N ARG A 441 -18.50 -23.68 30.94
CA ARG A 441 -18.48 -25.14 30.68
C ARG A 441 -19.24 -25.75 31.82
N ILE A 442 -20.40 -26.33 31.53
CA ILE A 442 -21.13 -27.17 32.47
C ILE A 442 -20.19 -28.37 32.68
N ILE A 443 -19.38 -28.26 33.72
CA ILE A 443 -18.59 -29.37 34.22
C ILE A 443 -19.65 -30.27 34.88
N SER A 444 -20.11 -31.27 34.13
CA SER A 444 -20.96 -32.28 34.76
C SER A 444 -20.15 -32.93 35.88
N SER A 445 -20.70 -33.00 37.04
CA SER A 445 -20.14 -33.69 38.20
C SER A 445 -19.87 -35.17 37.97
N ILE A 446 -20.33 -35.72 36.87
CA ILE A 446 -20.27 -37.15 36.53
C ILE A 446 -18.99 -37.43 35.72
N SER A 447 -18.13 -38.28 36.24
CA SER A 447 -16.90 -38.71 35.60
C SER A 447 -17.18 -39.68 34.43
N PRO A 448 -16.27 -39.80 33.43
CA PRO A 448 -16.41 -40.80 32.37
C PRO A 448 -16.54 -42.23 32.88
N LYS A 449 -15.94 -42.56 34.04
CA LYS A 449 -16.08 -43.85 34.69
C LYS A 449 -17.51 -44.10 35.19
N GLU A 450 -18.15 -43.07 35.70
CA GLU A 450 -19.53 -43.15 36.19
C GLU A 450 -20.54 -43.27 35.07
N VAL A 451 -20.29 -42.58 33.95
CA VAL A 451 -21.08 -42.77 32.72
C VAL A 451 -20.98 -44.20 32.21
N SER A 452 -19.77 -44.77 32.18
CA SER A 452 -19.56 -46.17 31.77
C SER A 452 -20.28 -47.16 32.69
N ARG A 453 -20.32 -46.88 34.00
CA ARG A 453 -21.04 -47.67 34.99
C ARG A 453 -22.57 -47.64 34.73
N LEU A 454 -23.12 -46.43 34.55
CA LEU A 454 -24.56 -46.27 34.29
C LEU A 454 -24.97 -46.90 32.94
N VAL A 455 -24.10 -46.90 31.96
CA VAL A 455 -24.33 -47.65 30.69
C VAL A 455 -24.33 -49.15 30.92
N SER A 456 -23.42 -49.67 31.77
CA SER A 456 -23.39 -51.10 32.12
C SER A 456 -24.57 -51.56 33.00
N GLU A 457 -25.13 -50.62 33.78
CA GLU A 457 -26.33 -50.81 34.57
C GLU A 457 -27.64 -50.76 33.72
N GLY A 458 -27.53 -50.48 32.40
CA GLY A 458 -28.66 -50.52 31.47
C GLY A 458 -29.41 -49.21 31.32
N HIS A 459 -28.90 -48.09 31.88
CA HIS A 459 -29.54 -46.78 31.72
C HIS A 459 -29.43 -46.22 30.30
N SER A 460 -30.52 -45.69 29.81
CA SER A 460 -30.57 -45.07 28.48
C SER A 460 -29.74 -43.80 28.39
N PRO A 461 -29.21 -43.42 27.21
CA PRO A 461 -28.49 -42.16 27.00
C PRO A 461 -29.28 -40.93 27.43
N LYS A 462 -30.59 -40.96 27.35
CA LYS A 462 -31.49 -39.89 27.77
C LYS A 462 -31.50 -39.72 29.28
N GLU A 463 -31.63 -40.81 30.04
CA GLU A 463 -31.61 -40.83 31.51
C GLU A 463 -30.24 -40.40 32.05
N ILE A 464 -29.16 -40.84 31.39
CA ILE A 464 -27.82 -40.44 31.77
C ILE A 464 -27.62 -38.93 31.53
N ALA A 465 -28.10 -38.39 30.40
CA ALA A 465 -28.03 -36.97 30.10
C ALA A 465 -28.81 -36.13 31.12
N GLU A 466 -30.02 -36.59 31.54
CA GLU A 466 -30.82 -35.94 32.59
C GLU A 466 -30.09 -35.93 33.95
N ARG A 467 -29.53 -37.08 34.37
CA ARG A 467 -28.73 -37.16 35.59
C ARG A 467 -27.47 -36.29 35.57
N MET A 468 -26.89 -36.10 34.39
CA MET A 468 -25.75 -35.19 34.17
C MET A 468 -26.16 -33.70 34.11
N GLY A 469 -27.44 -33.36 34.06
CA GLY A 469 -27.93 -32.01 33.89
C GLY A 469 -27.55 -31.39 32.54
N VAL A 470 -27.43 -32.21 31.49
CA VAL A 470 -27.04 -31.75 30.14
C VAL A 470 -28.04 -32.20 29.09
N SER A 471 -28.09 -31.48 27.98
CA SER A 471 -28.93 -31.94 26.85
C SER A 471 -28.38 -33.24 26.24
N ILE A 472 -29.27 -34.08 25.70
CA ILE A 472 -28.89 -35.30 25.01
C ILE A 472 -27.88 -35.09 23.87
N ALA A 473 -27.96 -33.94 23.17
CA ALA A 473 -27.00 -33.55 22.14
C ALA A 473 -25.61 -33.28 22.72
N THR A 474 -25.53 -32.73 23.94
CA THR A 474 -24.26 -32.53 24.66
C THR A 474 -23.68 -33.83 25.15
N TYR A 475 -24.52 -34.76 25.59
CA TYR A 475 -24.11 -36.11 25.94
C TYR A 475 -23.45 -36.83 24.75
N TYR A 476 -24.12 -36.93 23.58
CA TYR A 476 -23.56 -37.58 22.40
C TYR A 476 -22.31 -36.94 21.85
N ARG A 477 -22.16 -35.60 21.98
CA ARG A 477 -20.93 -34.90 21.59
C ARG A 477 -19.74 -35.31 22.46
N ARG A 478 -19.98 -35.63 23.72
CA ARG A 478 -18.94 -36.00 24.69
C ARG A 478 -18.67 -37.50 24.75
N PHE A 479 -19.70 -38.29 24.51
CA PHE A 479 -19.67 -39.76 24.49
C PHE A 479 -20.31 -40.27 23.19
N PRO A 480 -19.57 -40.16 22.05
CA PRO A 480 -20.09 -40.60 20.76
C PRO A 480 -20.38 -42.10 20.78
N ALA A 481 -21.54 -42.54 20.25
CA ALA A 481 -21.85 -43.93 20.08
C ALA A 481 -20.72 -44.60 19.26
N LYS A 482 -20.18 -45.72 19.77
CA LYS A 482 -19.21 -46.49 18.98
C LYS A 482 -19.94 -46.96 17.72
N LYS A 483 -19.46 -46.53 16.55
CA LYS A 483 -19.89 -47.10 15.28
C LYS A 483 -19.64 -48.60 15.34
N LYS A 484 -20.71 -49.38 15.21
CA LYS A 484 -20.63 -50.82 15.00
C LYS A 484 -19.97 -51.11 13.66
#